data_39717b2bdd7e9fac7546843472f30a83
#
_entry.id   39717b2bdd7e9fac7546843472f30a83
#
_cell.length_a   1.000
_cell.length_b   1.000
_cell.length_c   1.000
_cell.angle_alpha   90.00
_cell.angle_beta   90.00
_cell.angle_gamma   90.00
#
_symmetry.space_group_name_H-M   'P 1'
#
loop_
_entity.id
_entity.type
_entity.pdbx_description
1 polymer ?
#
loop_
_entity_poly.entity_id
_entity_poly.type
_entity_poly.pdbx_seq_one_letter_code
_entity_poly.pdbx_strand_id
1 'polypeptide(L)'
;MKSINLFSFDLKAQARKKMMIEKFSPELISAQWRKDGTPGVSHETIYKWVWQCKFGNRRDDIQDKRLYLHLKHARRTRKRGNYKDNRGLISHRVSIEKRTKIVNKRKRLGDMEVDLIIGKNHQSGLLVTLDRASLITTIDKINSKKPKNIKRLLMKRLSGNKFIKTITFDNDQALSLHHEIAAELGVKTYFTRPYTSQDKGSIENRNGVIRRFYPKKDGLL
;
A
#
# COMPACT_ATOMS: atom_id res chain seq x y z
N MET A 1 -9.71 -40.09 -16.17
CA MET A 1 -10.06 -38.81 -16.81
C MET A 1 -8.81 -37.93 -16.84
N LYS A 2 -8.28 -37.61 -18.03
CA LYS A 2 -7.15 -36.67 -18.18
C LYS A 2 -7.65 -35.28 -17.78
N SER A 3 -7.05 -34.63 -16.80
CA SER A 3 -7.35 -33.26 -16.44
C SER A 3 -7.04 -32.36 -17.66
N ILE A 4 -8.08 -31.87 -18.29
CA ILE A 4 -7.99 -30.86 -19.36
C ILE A 4 -7.19 -29.70 -18.74
N ASN A 5 -6.11 -29.30 -19.41
CA ASN A 5 -5.26 -28.22 -18.96
C ASN A 5 -6.06 -26.90 -19.09
N LEU A 6 -6.85 -26.60 -18.06
CA LEU A 6 -7.81 -25.49 -18.03
C LEU A 6 -7.16 -24.11 -18.21
N PHE A 7 -5.82 -24.01 -18.09
CA PHE A 7 -5.09 -22.77 -18.30
C PHE A 7 -4.48 -22.74 -19.68
N SER A 8 -5.34 -22.42 -20.67
CA SER A 8 -4.97 -22.35 -22.09
C SER A 8 -3.95 -21.24 -22.41
N PHE A 9 -3.37 -21.30 -23.59
CA PHE A 9 -2.45 -20.27 -24.08
C PHE A 9 -3.10 -18.89 -24.10
N ASP A 10 -4.36 -18.78 -24.54
CA ASP A 10 -5.11 -17.51 -24.58
C ASP A 10 -5.35 -16.93 -23.20
N LEU A 11 -5.72 -17.77 -22.22
CA LEU A 11 -5.89 -17.33 -20.84
C LEU A 11 -4.57 -16.86 -20.21
N LYS A 12 -3.45 -17.52 -20.55
CA LYS A 12 -2.11 -17.07 -20.13
C LYS A 12 -1.76 -15.72 -20.76
N ALA A 13 -2.06 -15.53 -22.05
CA ALA A 13 -1.84 -14.25 -22.75
C ALA A 13 -2.66 -13.12 -22.13
N GLN A 14 -3.94 -13.36 -21.82
CA GLN A 14 -4.79 -12.40 -21.10
C GLN A 14 -4.24 -12.10 -19.71
N ALA A 15 -3.89 -13.11 -18.92
CA ALA A 15 -3.32 -12.94 -17.58
C ALA A 15 -2.02 -12.13 -17.63
N ARG A 16 -1.14 -12.42 -18.59
CA ARG A 16 0.10 -11.67 -18.82
C ARG A 16 -0.19 -10.19 -19.09
N LYS A 17 -1.07 -9.89 -20.04
CA LYS A 17 -1.48 -8.51 -20.36
C LYS A 17 -2.00 -7.78 -19.13
N LYS A 18 -2.94 -8.39 -18.40
CA LYS A 18 -3.52 -7.82 -17.19
C LYS A 18 -2.47 -7.57 -16.08
N MET A 19 -1.53 -8.49 -15.89
CA MET A 19 -0.47 -8.32 -14.89
C MET A 19 0.54 -7.24 -15.29
N MET A 20 0.98 -7.21 -16.54
CA MET A 20 2.06 -6.33 -17.00
C MET A 20 1.57 -4.91 -17.28
N ILE A 21 0.42 -4.76 -17.93
CA ILE A 21 -0.12 -3.46 -18.38
C ILE A 21 -1.07 -2.88 -17.34
N GLU A 22 -2.12 -3.63 -16.99
CA GLU A 22 -3.18 -3.17 -16.09
C GLU A 22 -2.77 -3.27 -14.61
N LYS A 23 -1.62 -3.90 -14.29
CA LYS A 23 -1.10 -4.09 -12.93
C LYS A 23 -2.05 -4.88 -12.01
N PHE A 24 -2.88 -5.72 -12.58
CA PHE A 24 -3.79 -6.56 -11.81
C PHE A 24 -3.03 -7.65 -11.04
N SER A 25 -3.52 -7.97 -9.84
CA SER A 25 -3.05 -9.16 -9.11
C SER A 25 -3.76 -10.41 -9.63
N PRO A 26 -3.21 -11.62 -9.41
CA PRO A 26 -3.88 -12.86 -9.76
C PRO A 26 -5.30 -12.97 -9.22
N GLU A 27 -5.56 -12.43 -8.00
CA GLU A 27 -6.89 -12.40 -7.40
C GLU A 27 -7.86 -11.54 -8.21
N LEU A 28 -7.43 -10.35 -8.63
CA LEU A 28 -8.25 -9.45 -9.43
C LEU A 28 -8.56 -10.05 -10.80
N ILE A 29 -7.58 -10.70 -11.42
CA ILE A 29 -7.76 -11.36 -12.72
C ILE A 29 -8.80 -12.47 -12.62
N SER A 30 -8.65 -13.35 -11.63
CA SER A 30 -9.59 -14.45 -11.39
C SER A 30 -11.01 -13.95 -11.01
N ALA A 31 -11.08 -12.85 -10.22
CA ALA A 31 -12.34 -12.23 -9.86
C ALA A 31 -13.02 -11.57 -11.06
N GLN A 32 -12.26 -10.93 -11.95
CA GLN A 32 -12.81 -10.32 -13.15
C GLN A 32 -13.38 -11.37 -14.10
N TRP A 33 -12.64 -12.44 -14.39
CA TRP A 33 -13.16 -13.53 -15.23
C TRP A 33 -14.49 -14.10 -14.71
N ARG A 34 -14.61 -14.27 -13.38
CA ARG A 34 -15.88 -14.70 -12.76
C ARG A 34 -16.99 -13.67 -12.94
N LYS A 35 -16.68 -12.38 -12.76
CA LYS A 35 -17.66 -11.30 -12.92
C LYS A 35 -18.16 -11.20 -14.35
N ASP A 36 -17.26 -11.37 -15.32
CA ASP A 36 -17.56 -11.23 -16.74
C ASP A 36 -18.18 -12.52 -17.34
N GLY A 37 -18.35 -13.57 -16.52
CA GLY A 37 -18.87 -14.87 -17.00
C GLY A 37 -17.95 -15.58 -18.01
N THR A 38 -16.70 -15.15 -18.11
CA THR A 38 -15.71 -15.71 -19.06
C THR A 38 -14.99 -16.91 -18.46
N PRO A 39 -14.65 -17.94 -19.28
CA PRO A 39 -13.80 -19.04 -18.81
C PRO A 39 -12.50 -18.49 -18.21
N GLY A 40 -12.12 -19.01 -17.07
CA GLY A 40 -10.90 -18.56 -16.39
C GLY A 40 -10.39 -19.61 -15.39
N VAL A 41 -9.30 -19.30 -14.72
CA VAL A 41 -8.71 -20.18 -13.69
C VAL A 41 -8.65 -19.47 -12.34
N SER A 42 -8.43 -20.24 -11.28
CA SER A 42 -8.24 -19.69 -9.94
C SER A 42 -6.97 -18.86 -9.85
N HIS A 43 -6.94 -17.91 -8.91
CA HIS A 43 -5.73 -17.11 -8.66
C HIS A 43 -4.53 -17.97 -8.24
N GLU A 44 -4.77 -19.09 -7.55
CA GLU A 44 -3.72 -20.05 -7.19
C GLU A 44 -3.08 -20.67 -8.42
N THR A 45 -3.88 -21.01 -9.45
CA THR A 45 -3.37 -21.53 -10.73
C THR A 45 -2.51 -20.49 -11.43
N ILE A 46 -2.90 -19.22 -11.41
CA ILE A 46 -2.10 -18.13 -11.96
C ILE A 46 -0.78 -17.98 -11.18
N TYR A 47 -0.82 -18.03 -9.84
CA TYR A 47 0.41 -17.99 -9.03
C TYR A 47 1.33 -19.16 -9.34
N LYS A 48 0.81 -20.39 -9.39
CA LYS A 48 1.61 -21.59 -9.73
C LYS A 48 2.30 -21.41 -11.08
N TRP A 49 1.58 -20.96 -12.09
CA TRP A 49 2.14 -20.69 -13.42
C TRP A 49 3.26 -19.64 -13.36
N VAL A 50 3.04 -18.50 -12.70
CA VAL A 50 4.06 -17.44 -12.57
C VAL A 50 5.34 -17.96 -11.92
N TRP A 51 5.22 -18.80 -10.87
CA TRP A 51 6.38 -19.41 -10.22
C TRP A 51 7.03 -20.51 -11.07
N GLN A 52 6.25 -21.28 -11.82
CA GLN A 52 6.79 -22.22 -12.80
C GLN A 52 7.63 -21.49 -13.85
N CYS A 53 7.13 -20.40 -14.42
CA CYS A 53 7.90 -19.62 -15.39
C CYS A 53 9.21 -19.06 -14.82
N LYS A 54 9.19 -18.63 -13.54
CA LYS A 54 10.41 -18.12 -12.89
C LYS A 54 11.53 -19.15 -12.79
N PHE A 55 11.19 -20.41 -12.50
CA PHE A 55 12.15 -21.49 -12.26
C PHE A 55 12.27 -22.44 -13.45
N GLY A 56 11.35 -22.37 -14.40
CA GLY A 56 11.31 -23.25 -15.56
C GLY A 56 12.33 -22.87 -16.63
N ASN A 57 12.70 -23.88 -17.43
CA ASN A 57 13.63 -23.74 -18.56
C ASN A 57 12.97 -24.08 -19.91
N ARG A 58 11.62 -24.26 -19.93
CA ARG A 58 10.90 -24.52 -21.18
C ARG A 58 10.85 -23.24 -22.03
N ARG A 59 10.80 -23.40 -23.35
CA ARG A 59 10.71 -22.25 -24.30
C ARG A 59 9.56 -21.31 -23.93
N ASP A 60 8.40 -21.86 -23.59
CA ASP A 60 7.20 -21.08 -23.21
C ASP A 60 7.37 -20.33 -21.86
N ASP A 61 8.24 -20.82 -21.00
CA ASP A 61 8.49 -20.20 -19.68
C ASP A 61 9.48 -19.02 -19.80
N ILE A 62 10.37 -19.02 -20.81
CA ILE A 62 11.44 -18.03 -20.93
C ILE A 62 10.87 -16.61 -21.08
N GLN A 63 9.86 -16.42 -21.94
CA GLN A 63 9.23 -15.11 -22.16
C GLN A 63 8.57 -14.58 -20.89
N ASP A 64 8.09 -15.48 -20.02
CA ASP A 64 7.36 -15.17 -18.79
C ASP A 64 8.23 -15.20 -17.52
N LYS A 65 9.51 -15.50 -17.67
CA LYS A 65 10.46 -15.65 -16.55
C LYS A 65 10.50 -14.46 -15.59
N ARG A 66 10.18 -13.25 -16.08
CA ARG A 66 10.14 -12.02 -15.28
C ARG A 66 8.74 -11.64 -14.80
N LEU A 67 7.71 -12.42 -15.13
CA LEU A 67 6.32 -12.09 -14.77
C LEU A 67 6.10 -11.96 -13.26
N TYR A 68 6.85 -12.74 -12.45
CA TYR A 68 6.82 -12.63 -10.99
C TYR A 68 7.15 -11.22 -10.47
N LEU A 69 7.89 -10.39 -11.23
CA LEU A 69 8.22 -9.01 -10.84
C LEU A 69 7.00 -8.09 -10.79
N HIS A 70 5.92 -8.48 -11.44
CA HIS A 70 4.65 -7.77 -11.42
C HIS A 70 3.75 -8.17 -10.24
N LEU A 71 4.15 -9.17 -9.45
CA LEU A 71 3.48 -9.49 -8.19
C LEU A 71 3.80 -8.47 -7.11
N LYS A 72 2.85 -8.20 -6.22
CA LYS A 72 2.94 -7.21 -5.15
C LYS A 72 4.17 -7.35 -4.26
N HIS A 73 4.62 -8.57 -3.97
CA HIS A 73 5.71 -8.86 -3.04
C HIS A 73 6.94 -9.48 -3.70
N ALA A 74 7.02 -9.46 -5.03
CA ALA A 74 8.07 -10.15 -5.80
C ALA A 74 9.52 -9.76 -5.47
N ARG A 75 9.72 -8.53 -5.01
CA ARG A 75 11.06 -7.96 -4.70
C ARG A 75 11.30 -7.77 -3.19
N ARG A 76 10.44 -8.28 -2.34
CA ARG A 76 10.52 -8.03 -0.90
C ARG A 76 11.53 -8.97 -0.23
N THR A 77 12.80 -8.57 -0.19
CA THR A 77 13.80 -9.10 0.73
C THR A 77 13.63 -8.43 2.09
N ARG A 78 13.26 -9.19 3.12
CA ARG A 78 13.27 -8.69 4.51
C ARG A 78 14.73 -8.58 4.96
N LYS A 79 15.26 -7.37 5.01
CA LYS A 79 16.51 -7.13 5.74
C LYS A 79 16.20 -7.14 7.23
N ARG A 80 16.59 -8.19 7.93
CA ARG A 80 16.66 -8.20 9.40
C ARG A 80 17.94 -7.46 9.78
N GLY A 81 17.83 -6.34 10.47
CA GLY A 81 18.97 -5.61 11.01
C GLY A 81 18.55 -4.84 12.26
N ASN A 82 19.41 -4.84 13.27
CA ASN A 82 19.29 -3.97 14.43
C ASN A 82 19.64 -2.55 14.00
N TYR A 83 18.63 -1.73 13.70
CA TYR A 83 18.82 -0.31 13.47
C TYR A 83 18.65 0.43 14.81
N LYS A 84 19.69 1.16 15.24
CA LYS A 84 19.53 2.19 16.27
C LYS A 84 18.56 3.23 15.76
N ASP A 85 17.56 3.58 16.56
CA ASP A 85 16.57 4.60 16.19
C ASP A 85 17.21 5.99 16.37
N ASN A 86 17.74 6.55 15.27
CA ASN A 86 18.30 7.90 15.24
C ASN A 86 17.25 8.96 14.85
N ARG A 87 15.95 8.59 14.85
CA ARG A 87 14.88 9.55 14.55
C ARG A 87 14.66 10.44 15.76
N GLY A 88 14.62 11.76 15.54
CA GLY A 88 14.31 12.73 16.59
C GLY A 88 12.97 12.44 17.27
N LEU A 89 12.87 12.75 18.55
CA LEU A 89 11.64 12.60 19.31
C LEU A 89 10.57 13.58 18.79
N ILE A 90 9.42 13.03 18.41
CA ILE A 90 8.22 13.84 18.15
C ILE A 90 7.58 14.14 19.49
N SER A 91 7.51 15.44 19.85
CA SER A 91 6.92 15.88 21.13
C SER A 91 5.43 15.56 21.18
N HIS A 92 4.91 15.33 22.38
CA HIS A 92 3.47 15.12 22.66
C HIS A 92 2.82 13.96 21.89
N ARG A 93 3.58 13.02 21.34
CA ARG A 93 3.02 11.87 20.65
C ARG A 93 2.28 10.95 21.61
N VAL A 94 1.10 10.50 21.19
CA VAL A 94 0.32 9.49 21.90
C VAL A 94 0.58 8.13 21.23
N SER A 95 1.03 7.14 22.01
CA SER A 95 1.25 5.78 21.50
C SER A 95 -0.04 5.17 20.95
N ILE A 96 0.08 4.37 19.89
CA ILE A 96 -1.02 3.56 19.32
C ILE A 96 -1.64 2.62 20.36
N GLU A 97 -0.92 2.26 21.41
CA GLU A 97 -1.42 1.42 22.50
C GLU A 97 -2.57 2.09 23.28
N LYS A 98 -2.57 3.44 23.33
CA LYS A 98 -3.66 4.23 23.92
C LYS A 98 -4.85 4.42 22.98
N ARG A 99 -4.78 3.86 21.77
CA ARG A 99 -5.85 3.94 20.78
C ARG A 99 -7.05 3.12 21.23
N THR A 100 -8.23 3.71 21.18
CA THR A 100 -9.46 3.07 21.63
C THR A 100 -9.80 1.81 20.82
N LYS A 101 -10.39 0.81 21.48
CA LYS A 101 -10.77 -0.48 20.86
C LYS A 101 -11.68 -0.30 19.63
N ILE A 102 -12.52 0.74 19.60
CA ILE A 102 -13.41 1.00 18.46
C ILE A 102 -12.64 1.27 17.17
N VAL A 103 -11.51 2.02 17.25
CA VAL A 103 -10.63 2.29 16.11
C VAL A 103 -10.01 0.99 15.60
N ASN A 104 -9.64 0.08 16.50
CA ASN A 104 -9.05 -1.21 16.14
C ASN A 104 -10.04 -2.14 15.40
N LYS A 105 -11.34 -2.03 15.69
CA LYS A 105 -12.39 -2.82 15.05
C LYS A 105 -12.60 -2.48 13.56
N ARG A 106 -12.10 -1.33 13.07
CA ARG A 106 -12.22 -0.90 11.67
C ARG A 106 -13.66 -0.86 11.13
N LYS A 107 -14.64 -0.57 12.00
CA LYS A 107 -16.06 -0.54 11.64
C LYS A 107 -16.62 0.87 11.58
N ARG A 108 -15.84 1.88 11.98
CA ARG A 108 -16.26 3.27 12.06
C ARG A 108 -15.52 4.09 11.00
N LEU A 109 -16.27 4.84 10.20
CA LEU A 109 -15.71 5.81 9.27
C LEU A 109 -15.06 6.98 10.03
N GLY A 110 -14.02 7.55 9.40
CA GLY A 110 -13.29 8.70 9.92
C GLY A 110 -12.11 8.35 10.82
N ASP A 111 -11.77 7.07 10.97
CA ASP A 111 -10.52 6.64 11.61
C ASP A 111 -9.43 6.51 10.54
N MET A 112 -8.62 7.57 10.37
CA MET A 112 -7.65 7.70 9.30
C MET A 112 -6.29 7.09 9.66
N GLU A 113 -5.62 6.53 8.66
CA GLU A 113 -4.17 6.24 8.67
C GLU A 113 -3.47 7.18 7.69
N VAL A 114 -2.32 7.70 8.08
CA VAL A 114 -1.51 8.58 7.23
C VAL A 114 -0.10 8.02 7.11
N ASP A 115 0.42 8.03 5.89
CA ASP A 115 1.78 7.57 5.60
C ASP A 115 2.42 8.36 4.46
N LEU A 116 3.74 8.32 4.38
CA LEU A 116 4.53 8.97 3.35
C LEU A 116 5.24 7.96 2.47
N ILE A 117 4.97 7.99 1.18
CA ILE A 117 5.71 7.21 0.19
C ILE A 117 6.79 8.10 -0.41
N ILE A 118 8.05 7.84 -0.09
CA ILE A 118 9.17 8.66 -0.54
C ILE A 118 9.73 8.16 -1.87
N GLY A 119 9.95 9.08 -2.80
CA GLY A 119 10.51 8.82 -4.12
C GLY A 119 12.03 8.59 -4.11
N LYS A 120 12.62 8.61 -5.29
CA LYS A 120 14.07 8.50 -5.47
C LYS A 120 14.74 9.78 -4.93
N ASN A 121 15.89 9.62 -4.30
CA ASN A 121 16.70 10.73 -3.76
C ASN A 121 15.97 11.64 -2.76
N HIS A 122 14.86 11.22 -2.20
CA HIS A 122 14.04 11.99 -1.24
C HIS A 122 13.54 13.36 -1.74
N GLN A 123 13.57 13.61 -3.05
CA GLN A 123 13.18 14.88 -3.64
C GLN A 123 11.68 15.07 -3.78
N SER A 124 10.94 13.98 -3.95
CA SER A 124 9.48 14.00 -4.07
C SER A 124 8.88 12.83 -3.31
N GLY A 125 7.58 12.86 -3.11
CA GLY A 125 6.86 11.78 -2.44
C GLY A 125 5.37 11.90 -2.62
N LEU A 126 4.66 10.97 -1.99
CA LEU A 126 3.22 10.95 -1.91
C LEU A 126 2.80 10.94 -0.45
N LEU A 127 1.87 11.80 -0.10
CA LEU A 127 1.12 11.74 1.15
C LEU A 127 -0.08 10.84 0.88
N VAL A 128 -0.17 9.75 1.61
CA VAL A 128 -1.27 8.80 1.49
C VAL A 128 -2.13 8.90 2.73
N THR A 129 -3.43 9.11 2.56
CA THR A 129 -4.40 9.00 3.64
C THR A 129 -5.37 7.87 3.33
N LEU A 130 -5.73 7.09 4.34
CA LEU A 130 -6.58 5.92 4.24
C LEU A 130 -7.61 5.93 5.37
N ASP A 131 -8.89 5.83 5.04
CA ASP A 131 -9.92 5.51 6.03
C ASP A 131 -9.90 4.01 6.33
N ARG A 132 -9.83 3.65 7.61
CA ARG A 132 -9.63 2.26 8.06
C ARG A 132 -10.84 1.35 7.82
N ALA A 133 -12.04 1.92 7.78
CA ALA A 133 -13.28 1.17 7.61
C ALA A 133 -13.63 1.00 6.13
N SER A 134 -13.68 2.10 5.37
CA SER A 134 -14.06 2.07 3.95
C SER A 134 -12.90 1.68 3.03
N LEU A 135 -11.65 1.78 3.50
CA LEU A 135 -10.43 1.63 2.71
C LEU A 135 -10.29 2.67 1.58
N ILE A 136 -11.10 3.72 1.60
CA ILE A 136 -10.97 4.85 0.68
C ILE A 136 -9.58 5.47 0.93
N THR A 137 -8.85 5.61 -0.16
CA THR A 137 -7.47 6.08 -0.14
C THR A 137 -7.35 7.33 -0.98
N THR A 138 -6.74 8.38 -0.43
CA THR A 138 -6.37 9.57 -1.19
C THR A 138 -4.86 9.70 -1.27
N ILE A 139 -4.39 10.31 -2.34
CA ILE A 139 -2.98 10.46 -2.64
C ILE A 139 -2.74 11.91 -3.04
N ASP A 140 -1.81 12.57 -2.36
CA ASP A 140 -1.38 13.92 -2.68
C ASP A 140 0.12 13.93 -2.96
N LYS A 141 0.56 14.62 -4.02
CA LYS A 141 1.97 14.81 -4.32
C LYS A 141 2.61 15.74 -3.30
N ILE A 142 3.76 15.35 -2.77
CA ILE A 142 4.57 16.21 -1.91
C ILE A 142 5.89 16.57 -2.60
N ASN A 143 6.19 17.85 -2.63
CA ASN A 143 7.45 18.38 -3.16
C ASN A 143 8.47 18.65 -2.04
N SER A 144 8.05 18.54 -0.78
CA SER A 144 8.90 18.76 0.39
C SER A 144 8.35 18.03 1.60
N LYS A 145 9.22 17.36 2.35
CA LYS A 145 8.91 16.70 3.63
C LYS A 145 8.88 17.66 4.84
N LYS A 146 9.01 18.96 4.63
CA LYS A 146 8.94 19.93 5.74
C LYS A 146 7.60 19.80 6.46
N PRO A 147 7.56 19.76 7.80
CA PRO A 147 6.32 19.55 8.56
C PRO A 147 5.20 20.53 8.20
N LYS A 148 5.51 21.80 7.99
CA LYS A 148 4.55 22.83 7.56
C LYS A 148 3.86 22.47 6.22
N ASN A 149 4.60 21.90 5.27
CA ASN A 149 4.03 21.51 3.99
C ASN A 149 3.11 20.30 4.13
N ILE A 150 3.50 19.30 4.92
CA ILE A 150 2.67 18.13 5.20
C ILE A 150 1.40 18.54 5.97
N LYS A 151 1.52 19.39 6.99
CA LYS A 151 0.36 19.94 7.69
C LYS A 151 -0.60 20.62 6.70
N ARG A 152 -0.10 21.52 5.84
CA ARG A 152 -0.93 22.22 4.85
C ARG A 152 -1.69 21.26 3.93
N LEU A 153 -1.04 20.20 3.45
CA LEU A 153 -1.68 19.21 2.59
C LEU A 153 -2.73 18.39 3.35
N LEU A 154 -2.43 17.97 4.58
CA LEU A 154 -3.39 17.27 5.43
C LEU A 154 -4.61 18.14 5.74
N MET A 155 -4.40 19.41 6.10
CA MET A 155 -5.49 20.34 6.34
C MET A 155 -6.34 20.52 5.08
N LYS A 156 -5.73 20.76 3.91
CA LYS A 156 -6.45 20.86 2.64
C LYS A 156 -7.31 19.62 2.36
N ARG A 157 -6.82 18.42 2.71
CA ARG A 157 -7.50 17.15 2.44
C ARG A 157 -8.60 16.84 3.46
N LEU A 158 -8.38 17.17 4.71
CA LEU A 158 -9.19 16.72 5.83
C LEU A 158 -10.12 17.79 6.40
N SER A 159 -9.81 19.10 6.21
CA SER A 159 -10.67 20.19 6.65
C SER A 159 -12.05 20.13 5.97
N GLY A 160 -13.07 20.42 6.74
CA GLY A 160 -14.46 20.34 6.28
C GLY A 160 -15.08 18.95 6.31
N ASN A 161 -14.29 17.90 6.53
CA ASN A 161 -14.83 16.55 6.70
C ASN A 161 -15.17 16.27 8.18
N LYS A 162 -16.43 16.48 8.54
CA LYS A 162 -16.95 16.27 9.90
C LYS A 162 -16.93 14.81 10.38
N PHE A 163 -16.66 13.86 9.49
CA PHE A 163 -16.61 12.43 9.86
C PHE A 163 -15.27 12.00 10.47
N ILE A 164 -14.20 12.81 10.34
CA ILE A 164 -12.90 12.46 10.88
C ILE A 164 -12.94 12.42 12.41
N LYS A 165 -12.48 11.33 12.98
CA LYS A 165 -12.50 11.05 14.42
C LYS A 165 -11.09 10.89 15.00
N THR A 166 -10.24 10.15 14.28
CA THR A 166 -8.87 9.90 14.73
C THR A 166 -7.92 9.85 13.53
N ILE A 167 -6.64 10.16 13.77
CA ILE A 167 -5.58 10.00 12.77
C ILE A 167 -4.44 9.20 13.39
N THR A 168 -4.00 8.15 12.71
CA THR A 168 -2.83 7.35 13.10
C THR A 168 -1.67 7.65 12.16
N PHE A 169 -0.56 8.11 12.73
CA PHE A 169 0.67 8.50 12.03
C PHE A 169 1.79 7.47 12.21
N ASP A 170 2.76 7.50 11.30
CA ASP A 170 4.08 6.90 11.51
C ASP A 170 5.01 7.84 12.30
N ASN A 171 6.11 7.28 12.81
CA ASN A 171 7.14 8.05 13.52
C ASN A 171 8.09 8.78 12.53
N ASP A 172 7.54 9.58 11.61
CA ASP A 172 8.31 10.42 10.69
C ASP A 172 8.28 11.88 11.16
N GLN A 173 9.45 12.55 11.22
CA GLN A 173 9.58 13.94 11.62
C GLN A 173 8.74 14.92 10.79
N ALA A 174 8.41 14.56 9.55
CA ALA A 174 7.50 15.34 8.73
C ALA A 174 6.10 15.49 9.35
N LEU A 175 5.75 14.65 10.33
CA LEU A 175 4.48 14.64 11.04
C LEU A 175 4.57 15.29 12.44
N SER A 176 5.65 16.00 12.75
CA SER A 176 5.89 16.62 14.06
C SER A 176 4.86 17.68 14.44
N LEU A 177 4.17 18.30 13.47
CA LEU A 177 3.07 19.26 13.73
C LEU A 177 1.71 18.60 13.97
N HIS A 178 1.71 17.32 14.33
CA HIS A 178 0.47 16.54 14.54
C HIS A 178 -0.48 17.15 15.60
N HIS A 179 0.08 17.82 16.62
CA HIS A 179 -0.72 18.45 17.68
C HIS A 179 -1.51 19.66 17.16
N GLU A 180 -0.93 20.45 16.23
CA GLU A 180 -1.63 21.53 15.55
C GLU A 180 -2.74 20.97 14.63
N ILE A 181 -2.44 19.89 13.89
CA ILE A 181 -3.45 19.21 13.05
C ILE A 181 -4.59 18.67 13.92
N ALA A 182 -4.26 18.07 15.07
CA ALA A 182 -5.25 17.56 16.02
C ALA A 182 -6.16 18.66 16.56
N ALA A 183 -5.58 19.81 16.94
CA ALA A 183 -6.32 20.96 17.44
C ALA A 183 -7.24 21.58 16.38
N GLU A 184 -6.73 21.81 15.17
CA GLU A 184 -7.48 22.43 14.07
C GLU A 184 -8.63 21.54 13.57
N LEU A 185 -8.44 20.21 13.57
CA LEU A 185 -9.46 19.24 13.14
C LEU A 185 -10.37 18.75 14.29
N GLY A 186 -10.05 19.06 15.56
CA GLY A 186 -10.77 18.54 16.70
C GLY A 186 -10.68 17.02 16.87
N VAL A 187 -9.55 16.38 16.50
CA VAL A 187 -9.40 14.92 16.46
C VAL A 187 -8.28 14.43 17.36
N LYS A 188 -8.32 13.14 17.74
CA LYS A 188 -7.22 12.48 18.45
C LYS A 188 -6.19 11.92 17.48
N THR A 189 -4.90 12.10 17.78
CA THR A 189 -3.80 11.57 16.98
C THR A 189 -3.06 10.48 17.75
N TYR A 190 -2.60 9.46 17.01
CA TYR A 190 -1.85 8.32 17.53
C TYR A 190 -0.63 8.05 16.68
N PHE A 191 0.42 7.50 17.28
CA PHE A 191 1.65 7.12 16.60
C PHE A 191 1.91 5.63 16.73
N THR A 192 2.32 5.02 15.64
CA THR A 192 2.72 3.60 15.63
C THR A 192 3.97 3.38 16.48
N ARG A 193 4.15 2.15 16.94
CA ARG A 193 5.39 1.75 17.59
C ARG A 193 6.53 1.75 16.57
N PRO A 194 7.74 2.10 17.00
CA PRO A 194 8.92 1.97 16.14
C PRO A 194 9.08 0.52 15.66
N TYR A 195 9.42 0.35 14.38
CA TYR A 195 9.67 -0.95 13.75
C TYR A 195 8.51 -1.97 13.73
N THR A 196 7.30 -1.57 14.07
CA THR A 196 6.14 -2.44 14.11
C THR A 196 5.23 -2.18 12.90
N SER A 197 5.52 -2.87 11.79
CA SER A 197 4.74 -2.75 10.54
C SER A 197 3.29 -3.21 10.69
N GLN A 198 3.02 -4.11 11.63
CA GLN A 198 1.69 -4.66 11.90
C GLN A 198 0.69 -3.59 12.35
N ASP A 199 1.15 -2.51 12.98
CA ASP A 199 0.32 -1.42 13.50
C ASP A 199 -0.44 -0.68 12.38
N LYS A 200 0.11 -0.67 11.14
CA LYS A 200 -0.44 0.00 9.96
C LYS A 200 -0.67 -0.94 8.75
N GLY A 201 -1.03 -2.18 8.99
CA GLY A 201 -1.16 -3.19 7.94
C GLY A 201 -2.07 -2.76 6.76
N SER A 202 -3.10 -1.93 6.99
CA SER A 202 -4.02 -1.46 5.95
C SER A 202 -3.33 -0.50 4.98
N ILE A 203 -2.70 0.56 5.49
CA ILE A 203 -2.04 1.55 4.64
C ILE A 203 -0.74 0.99 4.02
N GLU A 204 0.00 0.12 4.70
CA GLU A 204 1.15 -0.57 4.11
C GLU A 204 0.74 -1.44 2.92
N ASN A 205 -0.39 -2.15 3.06
CA ASN A 205 -0.96 -2.92 1.96
C ASN A 205 -1.29 -2.01 0.77
N ARG A 206 -1.90 -0.87 1.04
CA ARG A 206 -2.27 0.12 0.02
C ARG A 206 -1.03 0.74 -0.63
N ASN A 207 -0.03 1.09 0.16
CA ASN A 207 1.26 1.59 -0.33
C ASN A 207 1.96 0.58 -1.26
N GLY A 208 1.84 -0.72 -0.97
CA GLY A 208 2.32 -1.77 -1.85
C GLY A 208 1.63 -1.78 -3.22
N VAL A 209 0.33 -1.47 -3.28
CA VAL A 209 -0.40 -1.32 -4.54
C VAL A 209 0.05 -0.04 -5.27
N ILE A 210 0.09 1.10 -4.58
CA ILE A 210 0.54 2.39 -5.13
C ILE A 210 1.93 2.26 -5.75
N ARG A 211 2.85 1.55 -5.10
CA ARG A 211 4.21 1.32 -5.60
C ARG A 211 4.30 0.51 -6.90
N ARG A 212 3.24 -0.18 -7.31
CA ARG A 212 3.21 -0.86 -8.61
C ARG A 212 3.03 0.15 -9.76
N PHE A 213 2.32 1.25 -9.49
CA PHE A 213 2.11 2.33 -10.46
C PHE A 213 3.22 3.39 -10.38
N TYR A 214 3.75 3.61 -9.18
CA TYR A 214 4.81 4.58 -8.88
C TYR A 214 6.04 3.89 -8.29
N PRO A 215 6.85 3.19 -9.09
CA PRO A 215 8.06 2.51 -8.64
C PRO A 215 9.08 3.53 -8.10
N LYS A 216 9.84 3.15 -7.07
CA LYS A 216 10.82 4.05 -6.45
C LYS A 216 11.92 4.49 -7.42
N LYS A 217 12.23 3.67 -8.43
CA LYS A 217 13.34 3.91 -9.38
C LYS A 217 13.01 4.97 -10.44
N ASP A 218 11.75 5.10 -10.80
CA ASP A 218 11.34 5.91 -11.95
C ASP A 218 11.08 7.39 -11.60
N GLY A 219 11.32 7.74 -10.33
CA GLY A 219 10.90 9.04 -9.80
C GLY A 219 9.38 9.05 -9.52
N LEU A 220 8.97 9.83 -8.55
CA LEU A 220 7.57 10.18 -8.37
C LEU A 220 7.39 11.52 -9.07
N LEU A 221 6.94 11.51 -10.30
CA LEU A 221 6.59 12.63 -11.20
C LEU A 221 7.02 14.03 -10.76
#